data_2fb4d7ef665d55bb417a492963879277
#
_entry.id   2fb4d7ef665d55bb417a492963879277
#
_cell.length_a   1.000
_cell.length_b   1.000
_cell.length_c   1.000
_cell.angle_alpha   90.00
_cell.angle_beta   90.00
_cell.angle_gamma   90.00
#
_symmetry.space_group_name_H-M   'P 1'
#
loop_
_entity.id
_entity.type
_entity.pdbx_description
1 polymer ?
#
loop_
_entity_poly.entity_id
_entity_poly.type
_entity_poly.pdbx_seq_one_letter_code
_entity_poly.pdbx_strand_id
1 'polypeptide(L)'
;SFSLNVAFEELAQGISVYLSIPLFLLVIVFGILTDGIGVASTKADEKAILSMASRKVAGARESLWFVRNAPRVSSVFNDVIGDVCATLSGALAVAMIYKVRSLFPTVDLVWLTSLGVGIVSALGIGGKALFKPFALKHAEEMVLVLGKASYLMRRVFRRK
;
A
#
# COMPACT_ATOMS: atom_id res chain seq x y z
N SER A 1 -15.51 -6.11 4.75
CA SER A 1 -14.27 -6.87 4.46
C SER A 1 -14.52 -8.34 4.12
N PHE A 2 -15.51 -9.03 4.73
CA PHE A 2 -15.78 -10.47 4.46
C PHE A 2 -16.14 -10.73 2.99
N SER A 3 -17.07 -9.97 2.40
CA SER A 3 -17.48 -10.08 1.01
C SER A 3 -16.36 -9.80 0.00
N LEU A 4 -15.46 -8.88 0.32
CA LEU A 4 -14.28 -8.59 -0.48
C LEU A 4 -13.28 -9.75 -0.46
N ASN A 5 -13.07 -10.38 0.69
CA ASN A 5 -12.20 -11.54 0.82
C ASN A 5 -12.71 -12.74 0.03
N VAL A 6 -14.01 -13.06 0.15
CA VAL A 6 -14.61 -14.19 -0.59
C VAL A 6 -14.52 -13.95 -2.11
N ALA A 7 -14.87 -12.77 -2.59
CA ALA A 7 -14.77 -12.43 -4.01
C ALA A 7 -13.33 -12.49 -4.52
N PHE A 8 -12.36 -12.07 -3.70
CA PHE A 8 -10.95 -12.11 -4.07
C PHE A 8 -10.37 -13.52 -4.04
N GLU A 9 -10.85 -14.37 -3.14
CA GLU A 9 -10.46 -15.79 -3.05
C GLU A 9 -10.97 -16.58 -4.26
N GLU A 10 -12.22 -16.35 -4.70
CA GLU A 10 -12.76 -16.92 -5.93
C GLU A 10 -11.98 -16.46 -7.17
N LEU A 11 -11.68 -15.17 -7.28
CA LEU A 11 -10.87 -14.63 -8.38
C LEU A 11 -9.44 -15.21 -8.35
N ALA A 12 -8.83 -15.34 -7.18
CA ALA A 12 -7.47 -15.89 -7.03
C ALA A 12 -7.40 -17.36 -7.39
N GLN A 13 -8.48 -18.15 -7.19
CA GLN A 13 -8.53 -19.54 -7.62
C GLN A 13 -8.54 -19.70 -9.14
N GLY A 14 -9.12 -18.76 -9.87
CA GLY A 14 -9.12 -18.72 -11.35
C GLY A 14 -7.81 -18.24 -11.98
N ILE A 15 -6.95 -17.56 -11.21
CA ILE A 15 -5.70 -16.98 -11.73
C ILE A 15 -4.57 -18.02 -11.67
N SER A 16 -3.77 -18.13 -12.75
CA SER A 16 -2.58 -18.98 -12.77
C SER A 16 -1.60 -18.60 -11.65
N VAL A 17 -0.90 -19.60 -11.07
CA VAL A 17 0.14 -19.37 -10.03
C VAL A 17 1.17 -18.33 -10.48
N TYR A 18 1.55 -18.36 -11.74
CA TYR A 18 2.51 -17.41 -12.32
C TYR A 18 2.02 -15.95 -12.28
N LEU A 19 0.71 -15.71 -12.34
CA LEU A 19 0.12 -14.39 -12.26
C LEU A 19 -0.19 -13.99 -10.81
N SER A 20 -0.39 -14.95 -9.93
CA SER A 20 -0.66 -14.70 -8.49
C SER A 20 0.56 -14.12 -7.77
N ILE A 21 1.79 -14.55 -8.11
CA ILE A 21 3.02 -14.05 -7.50
C ILE A 21 3.24 -12.54 -7.75
N PRO A 22 3.26 -12.06 -9.02
CA PRO A 22 3.45 -10.63 -9.26
C PRO A 22 2.31 -9.78 -8.68
N LEU A 23 1.07 -10.28 -8.71
CA LEU A 23 -0.06 -9.58 -8.11
C LEU A 23 0.10 -9.46 -6.59
N PHE A 24 0.51 -10.52 -5.92
CA PHE A 24 0.81 -10.55 -4.48
C PHE A 24 1.89 -9.53 -4.12
N LEU A 25 3.01 -9.53 -4.85
CA LEU A 25 4.10 -8.57 -4.64
C LEU A 25 3.65 -7.13 -4.89
N LEU A 26 2.84 -6.90 -5.92
CA LEU A 26 2.29 -5.58 -6.23
C LEU A 26 1.42 -5.06 -5.08
N VAL A 27 0.54 -5.88 -4.52
CA VAL A 27 -0.33 -5.49 -3.40
C VAL A 27 0.51 -5.18 -2.15
N ILE A 28 1.54 -5.98 -1.85
CA ILE A 28 2.44 -5.71 -0.71
C ILE A 28 3.20 -4.39 -0.91
N VAL A 29 3.81 -4.18 -2.08
CA VAL A 29 4.56 -2.95 -2.37
C VAL A 29 3.64 -1.74 -2.31
N PHE A 30 2.43 -1.84 -2.85
CA PHE A 30 1.43 -0.79 -2.77
C PHE A 30 1.05 -0.48 -1.32
N GLY A 31 0.86 -1.51 -0.48
CA GLY A 31 0.60 -1.35 0.95
C GLY A 31 1.76 -0.67 1.70
N ILE A 32 3.02 -1.01 1.37
CA ILE A 32 4.20 -0.36 1.96
C ILE A 32 4.29 1.11 1.55
N LEU A 33 4.04 1.43 0.27
CA LEU A 33 4.08 2.80 -0.23
C LEU A 33 2.99 3.66 0.39
N THR A 34 1.77 3.16 0.52
CA THR A 34 0.65 3.88 1.14
C THR A 34 0.91 4.15 2.62
N ASP A 35 1.43 3.18 3.36
CA ASP A 35 1.87 3.35 4.75
C ASP A 35 2.96 4.45 4.86
N GLY A 36 3.95 4.42 3.98
CA GLY A 36 4.98 5.45 3.91
C GLY A 36 4.43 6.85 3.64
N ILE A 37 3.43 7.00 2.77
CA ILE A 37 2.75 8.28 2.51
C ILE A 37 2.02 8.77 3.77
N GLY A 38 1.32 7.89 4.48
CA GLY A 38 0.68 8.20 5.75
C GLY A 38 1.66 8.74 6.77
N VAL A 39 2.79 8.05 6.96
CA VAL A 39 3.88 8.47 7.86
C VAL A 39 4.54 9.78 7.39
N ALA A 40 4.81 9.93 6.09
CA ALA A 40 5.41 11.15 5.53
C ALA A 40 4.51 12.38 5.77
N SER A 41 3.19 12.22 5.64
CA SER A 41 2.23 13.32 5.87
C SER A 41 2.28 13.87 7.29
N THR A 42 2.60 13.04 8.29
CA THR A 42 2.73 13.47 9.69
C THR A 42 4.07 14.12 10.01
N LYS A 43 5.11 13.88 9.20
CA LYS A 43 6.47 14.37 9.44
C LYS A 43 6.83 15.58 8.58
N ALA A 44 6.18 15.77 7.42
CA ALA A 44 6.50 16.85 6.49
C ALA A 44 6.35 18.23 7.14
N ASP A 45 7.33 19.11 6.92
CA ASP A 45 7.30 20.47 7.45
C ASP A 45 6.32 21.35 6.65
N GLU A 46 5.31 21.87 7.35
CA GLU A 46 4.32 22.77 6.77
C GLU A 46 4.98 24.02 6.17
N LYS A 47 6.02 24.58 6.81
CA LYS A 47 6.71 25.78 6.34
C LYS A 47 7.42 25.52 5.01
N ALA A 48 8.05 24.38 4.86
CA ALA A 48 8.71 23.97 3.61
C ALA A 48 7.68 23.87 2.47
N ILE A 49 6.57 23.17 2.69
CA ILE A 49 5.49 23.01 1.70
C ILE A 49 4.82 24.35 1.39
N LEU A 50 4.61 25.23 2.37
CA LEU A 50 4.06 26.57 2.17
C LEU A 50 4.99 27.43 1.30
N SER A 51 6.30 27.38 1.52
CA SER A 51 7.29 28.02 0.67
C SER A 51 7.22 27.56 -0.79
N MET A 52 7.04 26.25 -1.02
CA MET A 52 6.86 25.69 -2.36
C MET A 52 5.53 26.13 -2.98
N ALA A 53 4.46 26.24 -2.19
CA ALA A 53 3.17 26.72 -2.66
C ALA A 53 3.20 28.21 -3.06
N SER A 54 3.95 29.04 -2.33
CA SER A 54 4.15 30.46 -2.67
C SER A 54 4.92 30.64 -3.99
N ARG A 55 5.85 29.74 -4.28
CA ARG A 55 6.59 29.67 -5.55
C ARG A 55 5.80 29.02 -6.69
N LYS A 56 4.51 28.72 -6.49
CA LYS A 56 3.61 28.11 -7.47
C LYS A 56 4.09 26.73 -7.99
N VAL A 57 4.80 25.97 -7.15
CA VAL A 57 5.18 24.60 -7.50
C VAL A 57 3.91 23.77 -7.69
N ALA A 58 3.82 23.02 -8.80
CA ALA A 58 2.65 22.23 -9.10
C ALA A 58 2.38 21.17 -8.01
N GLY A 59 1.15 21.13 -7.50
CA GLY A 59 0.74 20.20 -6.45
C GLY A 59 1.06 20.67 -5.01
N ALA A 60 1.83 21.75 -4.82
CA ALA A 60 2.22 22.18 -3.47
C ALA A 60 1.02 22.69 -2.63
N ARG A 61 -0.02 23.24 -3.25
CA ARG A 61 -1.27 23.64 -2.55
C ARG A 61 -2.02 22.42 -2.02
N GLU A 62 -2.13 21.38 -2.83
CA GLU A 62 -2.74 20.10 -2.45
C GLU A 62 -1.90 19.42 -1.37
N SER A 63 -0.58 19.45 -1.50
CA SER A 63 0.36 18.95 -0.48
C SER A 63 0.16 19.64 0.87
N LEU A 64 -0.02 20.95 0.87
CA LEU A 64 -0.29 21.73 2.07
C LEU A 64 -1.57 21.26 2.79
N TRP A 65 -2.61 20.94 2.01
CA TRP A 65 -3.83 20.37 2.58
C TRP A 65 -3.57 19.02 3.25
N PHE A 66 -2.75 18.14 2.63
CA PHE A 66 -2.40 16.84 3.21
C PHE A 66 -1.63 17.00 4.52
N VAL A 67 -0.65 17.91 4.59
CA VAL A 67 0.12 18.16 5.82
C VAL A 67 -0.76 18.73 6.92
N ARG A 68 -1.63 19.69 6.61
CA ARG A 68 -2.56 20.27 7.59
C ARG A 68 -3.60 19.28 8.12
N ASN A 69 -3.93 18.29 7.34
CA ASN A 69 -4.85 17.21 7.73
C ASN A 69 -4.12 15.89 7.96
N ALA A 70 -2.84 15.94 8.34
CA ALA A 70 -1.99 14.78 8.51
C ALA A 70 -2.60 13.62 9.33
N PRO A 71 -3.29 13.85 10.47
CA PRO A 71 -3.91 12.75 11.22
C PRO A 71 -4.96 11.99 10.40
N ARG A 72 -5.79 12.70 9.63
CA ARG A 72 -6.81 12.07 8.77
C ARG A 72 -6.18 11.33 7.59
N VAL A 73 -5.18 11.96 6.97
CA VAL A 73 -4.45 11.38 5.85
C VAL A 73 -3.74 10.11 6.30
N SER A 74 -3.02 10.17 7.42
CA SER A 74 -2.32 9.02 7.99
C SER A 74 -3.29 7.88 8.32
N SER A 75 -4.42 8.16 8.98
CA SER A 75 -5.42 7.14 9.29
C SER A 75 -5.98 6.48 8.02
N VAL A 76 -6.33 7.25 6.99
CA VAL A 76 -6.85 6.68 5.73
C VAL A 76 -5.80 5.82 5.04
N PHE A 77 -4.56 6.30 4.93
CA PHE A 77 -3.52 5.58 4.20
C PHE A 77 -2.99 4.37 4.98
N ASN A 78 -2.80 4.48 6.30
CA ASN A 78 -2.27 3.39 7.12
C ASN A 78 -3.37 2.40 7.50
N ASP A 79 -4.48 2.89 8.09
CA ASP A 79 -5.48 2.03 8.70
C ASP A 79 -6.46 1.47 7.65
N VAL A 80 -6.94 2.32 6.70
CA VAL A 80 -7.92 1.85 5.71
C VAL A 80 -7.24 1.15 4.54
N ILE A 81 -6.33 1.85 3.83
CA ILE A 81 -5.71 1.29 2.63
C ILE A 81 -4.68 0.22 3.00
N GLY A 82 -3.88 0.48 4.05
CA GLY A 82 -2.87 -0.46 4.55
C GLY A 82 -3.47 -1.78 5.00
N ASP A 83 -4.59 -1.76 5.72
CA ASP A 83 -5.28 -2.96 6.20
C ASP A 83 -5.97 -3.72 5.06
N VAL A 84 -6.55 -3.01 4.09
CA VAL A 84 -7.08 -3.64 2.88
C VAL A 84 -5.97 -4.38 2.12
N CYS A 85 -4.82 -3.75 1.92
CA CYS A 85 -3.67 -4.39 1.25
C CYS A 85 -3.16 -5.61 2.02
N ALA A 86 -3.06 -5.52 3.36
CA ALA A 86 -2.64 -6.63 4.20
C ALA A 86 -3.61 -7.81 4.10
N THR A 87 -4.91 -7.52 4.14
CA THR A 87 -5.97 -8.53 4.04
C THR A 87 -5.96 -9.22 2.67
N LEU A 88 -5.81 -8.45 1.58
CA LEU A 88 -5.72 -8.98 0.22
C LEU A 88 -4.45 -9.83 0.02
N SER A 89 -3.31 -9.38 0.59
CA SER A 89 -2.07 -10.15 0.55
C SER A 89 -2.22 -11.49 1.28
N GLY A 90 -2.91 -11.51 2.43
CA GLY A 90 -3.22 -12.74 3.16
C GLY A 90 -4.08 -13.70 2.34
N ALA A 91 -5.16 -13.21 1.72
CA ALA A 91 -6.04 -14.03 0.87
C ALA A 91 -5.30 -14.61 -0.34
N LEU A 92 -4.47 -13.82 -1.02
CA LEU A 92 -3.62 -14.29 -2.12
C LEU A 92 -2.64 -15.36 -1.67
N ALA A 93 -2.01 -15.20 -0.50
CA ALA A 93 -1.09 -16.18 0.05
C ALA A 93 -1.79 -17.52 0.33
N VAL A 94 -2.97 -17.49 0.93
CA VAL A 94 -3.79 -18.70 1.17
C VAL A 94 -4.11 -19.40 -0.15
N ALA A 95 -4.58 -18.68 -1.15
CA ALA A 95 -4.87 -19.23 -2.48
C ALA A 95 -3.62 -19.88 -3.13
N MET A 96 -2.45 -19.24 -3.00
CA MET A 96 -1.18 -19.79 -3.48
C MET A 96 -0.79 -21.07 -2.74
N ILE A 97 -0.97 -21.11 -1.41
CA ILE A 97 -0.69 -22.30 -0.58
C ILE A 97 -1.52 -23.50 -1.04
N TYR A 98 -2.83 -23.31 -1.27
CA TYR A 98 -3.69 -24.40 -1.78
C TYR A 98 -3.26 -24.89 -3.16
N LYS A 99 -2.84 -23.99 -4.05
CA LYS A 99 -2.32 -24.36 -5.39
C LYS A 99 -1.01 -25.14 -5.31
N VAL A 100 -0.08 -24.72 -4.43
CA VAL A 100 1.18 -25.44 -4.23
C VAL A 100 0.89 -26.84 -3.65
N ARG A 101 -0.06 -26.94 -2.72
CA ARG A 101 -0.47 -28.25 -2.17
C ARG A 101 -1.07 -29.18 -3.24
N SER A 102 -1.85 -28.64 -4.18
CA SER A 102 -2.41 -29.47 -5.27
C SER A 102 -1.32 -30.03 -6.21
N LEU A 103 -0.20 -29.32 -6.34
CA LEU A 103 0.96 -29.76 -7.13
C LEU A 103 1.87 -30.72 -6.36
N PHE A 104 1.93 -30.60 -5.03
CA PHE A 104 2.79 -31.39 -4.14
C PHE A 104 1.98 -31.96 -2.97
N PRO A 105 1.18 -33.03 -3.18
CA PRO A 105 0.29 -33.58 -2.16
C PRO A 105 0.99 -34.15 -0.94
N THR A 106 2.28 -34.48 -1.06
CA THR A 106 3.12 -35.09 0.01
C THR A 106 3.58 -34.08 1.06
N VAL A 107 3.48 -32.76 0.77
CA VAL A 107 3.89 -31.72 1.71
C VAL A 107 2.80 -31.51 2.76
N ASP A 108 3.18 -31.52 4.04
CA ASP A 108 2.27 -31.27 5.15
C ASP A 108 1.71 -29.81 5.07
N LEU A 109 0.40 -29.73 5.16
CA LEU A 109 -0.33 -28.45 5.07
C LEU A 109 0.08 -27.49 6.19
N VAL A 110 0.36 -28.00 7.39
CA VAL A 110 0.75 -27.19 8.54
C VAL A 110 2.07 -26.47 8.27
N TRP A 111 3.06 -27.16 7.75
CA TRP A 111 4.34 -26.56 7.38
C TRP A 111 4.20 -25.55 6.25
N LEU A 112 3.42 -25.86 5.23
CA LEU A 112 3.21 -24.99 4.08
C LEU A 112 2.49 -23.69 4.46
N THR A 113 1.46 -23.78 5.31
CA THR A 113 0.73 -22.60 5.81
C THR A 113 1.60 -21.75 6.73
N SER A 114 2.36 -22.39 7.65
CA SER A 114 3.25 -21.68 8.57
C SER A 114 4.34 -20.90 7.84
N LEU A 115 4.98 -21.52 6.85
CA LEU A 115 5.96 -20.85 5.99
C LEU A 115 5.31 -19.72 5.18
N GLY A 116 4.15 -19.96 4.58
CA GLY A 116 3.43 -18.95 3.81
C GLY A 116 3.07 -17.72 4.64
N VAL A 117 2.47 -17.92 5.80
CA VAL A 117 2.13 -16.83 6.74
C VAL A 117 3.41 -16.11 7.21
N GLY A 118 4.48 -16.85 7.50
CA GLY A 118 5.77 -16.27 7.88
C GLY A 118 6.34 -15.35 6.79
N ILE A 119 6.32 -15.79 5.53
CA ILE A 119 6.79 -14.97 4.38
C ILE A 119 5.93 -13.71 4.21
N VAL A 120 4.60 -13.84 4.24
CA VAL A 120 3.69 -12.68 4.11
C VAL A 120 3.95 -11.67 5.21
N SER A 121 4.05 -12.13 6.46
CA SER A 121 4.32 -11.27 7.62
C SER A 121 5.70 -10.60 7.52
N ALA A 122 6.73 -11.36 7.13
CA ALA A 122 8.07 -10.82 6.96
C ALA A 122 8.14 -9.76 5.86
N LEU A 123 7.51 -9.99 4.71
CA LEU A 123 7.47 -9.03 3.61
C LEU A 123 6.60 -7.82 3.93
N GLY A 124 5.41 -8.01 4.50
CA GLY A 124 4.49 -6.93 4.82
C GLY A 124 5.00 -6.06 5.96
N ILE A 125 5.24 -6.64 7.13
CA ILE A 125 5.68 -5.91 8.33
C ILE A 125 7.13 -5.45 8.18
N GLY A 126 8.03 -6.33 7.73
CA GLY A 126 9.43 -6.02 7.50
C GLY A 126 9.61 -4.96 6.42
N GLY A 127 8.87 -5.06 5.32
CA GLY A 127 8.87 -4.07 4.25
C GLY A 127 8.46 -2.67 4.73
N LYS A 128 7.37 -2.57 5.51
CA LYS A 128 6.95 -1.31 6.15
C LYS A 128 8.02 -0.76 7.08
N ALA A 129 8.60 -1.62 7.94
CA ALA A 129 9.65 -1.22 8.89
C ALA A 129 10.90 -0.68 8.18
N LEU A 130 11.32 -1.31 7.10
CA LEU A 130 12.47 -0.87 6.29
C LEU A 130 12.19 0.40 5.50
N PHE A 131 10.97 0.59 5.01
CA PHE A 131 10.59 1.75 4.22
C PHE A 131 10.33 3.00 5.08
N LYS A 132 9.93 2.84 6.34
CA LYS A 132 9.59 3.93 7.25
C LYS A 132 10.71 4.97 7.44
N PRO A 133 11.99 4.62 7.68
CA PRO A 133 13.07 5.59 7.76
C PRO A 133 13.26 6.40 6.47
N PHE A 134 13.09 5.75 5.31
CA PHE A 134 13.14 6.41 4.01
C PHE A 134 12.00 7.41 3.84
N ALA A 135 10.77 7.02 4.19
CA ALA A 135 9.59 7.89 4.14
C ALA A 135 9.73 9.12 5.06
N LEU A 136 10.30 8.93 6.26
CA LEU A 136 10.57 10.02 7.19
C LEU A 136 11.64 10.99 6.67
N LYS A 137 12.67 10.47 6.00
CA LYS A 137 13.77 11.30 5.45
C LYS A 137 13.33 12.13 4.24
N HIS A 138 12.43 11.61 3.41
CA HIS A 138 11.95 12.25 2.17
C HIS A 138 10.47 12.67 2.28
N ALA A 139 10.04 13.08 3.49
CA ALA A 139 8.64 13.33 3.79
C ALA A 139 8.02 14.41 2.87
N GLU A 140 8.73 15.53 2.67
CA GLU A 140 8.27 16.63 1.82
C GLU A 140 8.13 16.22 0.36
N GLU A 141 9.07 15.43 -0.16
CA GLU A 141 9.06 14.94 -1.54
C GLU A 141 7.89 13.97 -1.77
N MET A 142 7.67 13.04 -0.84
CA MET A 142 6.58 12.08 -0.90
C MET A 142 5.20 12.77 -0.86
N VAL A 143 5.04 13.74 0.02
CA VAL A 143 3.80 14.52 0.11
C VAL A 143 3.60 15.39 -1.15
N LEU A 144 4.69 15.91 -1.76
CA LEU A 144 4.63 16.62 -3.03
C LEU A 144 4.18 15.71 -4.19
N VAL A 145 4.64 14.46 -4.23
CA VAL A 145 4.20 13.49 -5.24
C VAL A 145 2.69 13.23 -5.09
N LEU A 146 2.21 13.03 -3.86
CA LEU A 146 0.78 12.88 -3.58
C LEU A 146 -0.02 14.12 -3.99
N GLY A 147 0.48 15.32 -3.68
CA GLY A 147 -0.12 16.58 -4.09
C GLY A 147 -0.18 16.76 -5.60
N LYS A 148 0.89 16.38 -6.32
CA LYS A 148 0.90 16.39 -7.79
C LYS A 148 -0.11 15.42 -8.38
N ALA A 149 -0.22 14.20 -7.84
CA ALA A 149 -1.21 13.22 -8.28
C ALA A 149 -2.64 13.75 -8.08
N SER A 150 -2.94 14.33 -6.93
CA SER A 150 -4.24 14.96 -6.63
C SER A 150 -4.53 16.15 -7.55
N TYR A 151 -3.53 17.00 -7.82
CA TYR A 151 -3.65 18.13 -8.76
C TYR A 151 -3.96 17.64 -10.18
N LEU A 152 -3.28 16.60 -10.65
CA LEU A 152 -3.51 16.01 -11.98
C LEU A 152 -4.92 15.41 -12.09
N MET A 153 -5.36 14.67 -11.08
CA MET A 153 -6.73 14.14 -11.03
C MET A 153 -7.77 15.26 -11.12
N ARG A 154 -7.64 16.31 -10.31
CA ARG A 154 -8.54 17.47 -10.36
C ARG A 154 -8.56 18.13 -11.75
N ARG A 155 -7.42 18.23 -12.41
CA ARG A 155 -7.32 18.81 -13.75
C ARG A 155 -8.04 17.97 -14.80
N VAL A 156 -7.98 16.65 -14.69
CA VAL A 156 -8.69 15.72 -15.59
C VAL A 156 -10.19 15.80 -15.38
N PHE A 157 -10.67 15.79 -14.12
CA PHE A 157 -12.09 15.87 -13.80
C PHE A 157 -12.72 17.25 -14.08
N ARG A 158 -11.92 18.32 -14.08
CA ARG A 158 -12.40 19.69 -14.37
C ARG A 158 -12.48 19.99 -15.87
N ARG A 159 -11.99 19.10 -16.73
CA ARG A 159 -12.08 19.20 -18.20
C ARG A 159 -13.29 18.48 -18.80
N LYS A 160 -14.09 17.81 -17.98
CA LYS A 160 -15.42 17.32 -18.33
C LYS A 160 -16.49 18.26 -17.76
#